data_85b8bf41b215ebd39977dc0268733714
#
_entry.id   85b8bf41b215ebd39977dc0268733714
#
_cell.length_a   1.000
_cell.length_b   1.000
_cell.length_c   1.000
_cell.angle_alpha   90.00
_cell.angle_beta   90.00
_cell.angle_gamma   90.00
#
_symmetry.space_group_name_H-M   'P 1'
#
loop_
_entity.id
_entity.type
_entity.pdbx_description
1 polymer ?
#
loop_
_entity_poly.entity_id
_entity_poly.type
_entity_poly.pdbx_seq_one_letter_code
_entity_poly.pdbx_strand_id
1 'polypeptide(L)'
;MLKTNEKLDFIQLTDLTAVDYPERLVRFQIVYQLLSITNNKRLRIICPVDEGQIIPSITGIYKSAEWPEREVWDMYGLFFSDHPDLRRLLTDYGFEGHPLRKDFPLTGYVEVRYDDIDRRVAYQPVQLTQEYRDFDFLSPWEGDQELVYNSLDESVGKDITSDELGET
;
A
#
# COMPACT_ATOMS: atom_id res chain seq x y z
N MET A 1 9.58 1.75 21.55
CA MET A 1 8.52 1.46 22.56
C MET A 1 7.76 0.16 22.26
N LEU A 2 7.11 -0.03 21.10
CA LEU A 2 6.32 -1.26 20.80
C LEU A 2 7.17 -2.54 20.84
N LYS A 3 8.39 -2.49 20.31
CA LYS A 3 9.32 -3.65 20.25
C LYS A 3 10.00 -3.94 21.58
N THR A 4 10.31 -2.90 22.38
CA THR A 4 11.14 -3.02 23.59
C THR A 4 10.34 -3.11 24.89
N ASN A 5 9.03 -2.91 24.84
CA ASN A 5 8.16 -3.01 26.01
C ASN A 5 7.78 -4.47 26.24
N GLU A 6 8.17 -5.04 27.36
CA GLU A 6 7.92 -6.44 27.73
C GLU A 6 6.44 -6.84 27.72
N LYS A 7 5.53 -5.90 28.00
CA LYS A 7 4.09 -6.15 27.99
C LYS A 7 3.51 -6.19 26.58
N LEU A 8 4.11 -5.48 25.63
CA LEU A 8 3.64 -5.37 24.25
C LEU A 8 4.35 -6.34 23.34
N ASP A 9 5.67 -6.37 23.40
CA ASP A 9 6.57 -7.32 22.75
C ASP A 9 6.28 -7.56 21.25
N PHE A 10 6.03 -6.47 20.49
CA PHE A 10 5.84 -6.55 19.03
C PHE A 10 7.20 -6.61 18.35
N ILE A 11 7.83 -7.79 18.40
CA ILE A 11 9.20 -8.01 17.90
C ILE A 11 9.27 -8.18 16.39
N GLN A 12 8.17 -8.57 15.73
CA GLN A 12 8.15 -8.89 14.33
C GLN A 12 7.28 -7.92 13.55
N LEU A 13 7.86 -7.30 12.51
CA LEU A 13 7.11 -6.72 11.40
C LEU A 13 6.84 -7.84 10.40
N THR A 14 5.57 -8.21 10.26
CA THR A 14 5.14 -9.29 9.36
C THR A 14 4.97 -8.79 7.95
N ASP A 15 4.50 -7.55 7.81
CA ASP A 15 4.26 -6.94 6.51
C ASP A 15 4.22 -5.41 6.61
N LEU A 16 4.53 -4.75 5.50
CA LEU A 16 4.40 -3.31 5.31
C LEU A 16 3.94 -3.08 3.87
N THR A 17 2.84 -2.37 3.70
CA THR A 17 2.31 -2.03 2.39
C THR A 17 1.70 -0.64 2.38
N ALA A 18 1.32 -0.14 1.21
CA ALA A 18 0.58 1.11 1.07
C ALA A 18 -0.75 0.89 0.37
N VAL A 19 -1.67 1.82 0.58
CA VAL A 19 -2.96 1.87 -0.11
C VAL A 19 -3.16 3.26 -0.68
N ASP A 20 -3.61 3.35 -1.92
CA ASP A 20 -3.91 4.59 -2.63
C ASP A 20 -5.41 4.87 -2.60
N TYR A 21 -5.79 6.03 -2.08
CA TYR A 21 -7.17 6.54 -2.04
C TYR A 21 -7.23 7.91 -2.75
N PRO A 22 -7.34 7.95 -4.07
CA PRO A 22 -7.24 9.19 -4.84
C PRO A 22 -8.33 10.23 -4.49
N GLU A 23 -9.44 9.77 -3.92
CA GLU A 23 -10.57 10.63 -3.52
C GLU A 23 -10.39 11.31 -2.17
N ARG A 24 -9.39 10.88 -1.37
CA ARG A 24 -9.16 11.44 -0.03
C ARG A 24 -8.23 12.63 -0.08
N LEU A 25 -8.40 13.54 0.89
CA LEU A 25 -7.51 14.69 1.06
C LEU A 25 -6.07 14.25 1.33
N VAL A 26 -5.88 13.24 2.18
CA VAL A 26 -4.62 12.54 2.40
C VAL A 26 -4.68 11.25 1.61
N ARG A 27 -3.98 11.24 0.48
CA ARG A 27 -4.15 10.23 -0.56
C ARG A 27 -3.70 8.83 -0.15
N PHE A 28 -2.55 8.71 0.49
CA PHE A 28 -1.95 7.41 0.78
C PHE A 28 -2.09 7.02 2.24
N GLN A 29 -2.14 5.71 2.47
CA GLN A 29 -2.03 5.12 3.80
C GLN A 29 -0.97 4.04 3.79
N ILE A 30 0.05 4.18 4.65
CA ILE A 30 1.01 3.09 4.90
C ILE A 30 0.49 2.25 6.03
N VAL A 31 0.48 0.95 5.83
CA VAL A 31 -0.04 -0.04 6.78
C VAL A 31 1.10 -0.92 7.25
N TYR A 32 1.39 -0.88 8.55
CA TYR A 32 2.38 -1.74 9.20
C TYR A 32 1.66 -2.84 9.96
N GLN A 33 2.02 -4.09 9.71
CA GLN A 33 1.48 -5.26 10.39
C GLN A 33 2.51 -5.80 11.36
N LEU A 34 2.25 -5.68 12.65
CA LEU A 34 3.14 -6.13 13.71
C LEU A 34 2.60 -7.37 14.41
N LEU A 35 3.49 -8.25 14.82
CA LEU A 35 3.18 -9.47 15.55
C LEU A 35 3.99 -9.56 16.84
N SER A 36 3.29 -9.80 17.94
CA SER A 36 3.86 -10.29 19.19
C SER A 36 3.64 -11.80 19.26
N ILE A 37 4.71 -12.56 19.13
CA ILE A 37 4.66 -14.03 19.19
C ILE A 37 4.35 -14.48 20.62
N THR A 38 5.00 -13.87 21.58
CA THR A 38 4.87 -14.20 23.01
C THR A 38 3.45 -14.01 23.52
N ASN A 39 2.83 -12.88 23.14
CA ASN A 39 1.46 -12.55 23.56
C ASN A 39 0.38 -13.05 22.60
N ASN A 40 0.78 -13.64 21.44
CA ASN A 40 -0.13 -14.03 20.35
C ASN A 40 -1.08 -12.89 19.92
N LYS A 41 -0.53 -11.68 19.77
CA LYS A 41 -1.28 -10.48 19.41
C LYS A 41 -0.77 -9.90 18.11
N ARG A 42 -1.71 -9.38 17.30
CA ARG A 42 -1.43 -8.64 16.08
C ARG A 42 -1.83 -7.18 16.24
N LEU A 43 -1.03 -6.29 15.70
CA LEU A 43 -1.28 -4.87 15.70
C LEU A 43 -1.12 -4.34 14.28
N ARG A 44 -2.14 -3.64 13.80
CA ARG A 44 -2.08 -2.87 12.56
C ARG A 44 -1.91 -1.40 12.91
N ILE A 45 -0.88 -0.76 12.35
CA ILE A 45 -0.66 0.67 12.44
C ILE A 45 -0.90 1.25 11.04
N ILE A 46 -1.77 2.24 10.96
CA ILE A 46 -2.07 2.96 9.72
C ILE A 46 -1.50 4.37 9.85
N CYS A 47 -0.66 4.75 8.89
CA CYS A 47 -0.06 6.06 8.82
C CYS A 47 -0.57 6.76 7.55
N PRO A 48 -1.43 7.79 7.66
CA PRO A 48 -1.83 8.59 6.51
C PRO A 48 -0.65 9.43 6.04
N VAL A 49 -0.48 9.53 4.72
CA VAL A 49 0.67 10.18 4.06
C VAL A 49 0.19 10.93 2.83
N ASP A 50 0.59 12.19 2.71
CA ASP A 50 0.35 12.99 1.51
C ASP A 50 1.36 12.68 0.40
N GLU A 51 0.96 12.99 -0.83
CA GLU A 51 1.85 12.90 -1.98
C GLU A 51 3.06 13.86 -1.79
N GLY A 52 4.27 13.31 -1.95
CA GLY A 52 5.51 14.06 -1.74
C GLY A 52 5.96 14.19 -0.28
N GLN A 53 5.20 13.67 0.68
CA GLN A 53 5.64 13.63 2.07
C GLN A 53 6.76 12.60 2.26
N ILE A 54 7.80 13.00 2.98
CA ILE A 54 8.93 12.13 3.33
C ILE A 54 8.58 11.35 4.60
N ILE A 55 8.80 10.03 4.56
CA ILE A 55 8.48 9.11 5.65
C ILE A 55 9.80 8.60 6.26
N PRO A 56 9.97 8.64 7.58
CA PRO A 56 11.15 8.06 8.19
C PRO A 56 11.13 6.52 8.06
N SER A 57 12.24 5.95 7.60
CA SER A 57 12.42 4.49 7.52
C SER A 57 12.42 3.86 8.89
N ILE A 58 11.80 2.69 9.02
CA ILE A 58 11.81 1.88 10.23
C ILE A 58 12.83 0.74 10.19
N THR A 59 13.69 0.68 9.19
CA THR A 59 14.74 -0.36 9.03
C THR A 59 15.70 -0.42 10.22
N GLY A 60 15.91 0.73 10.89
CA GLY A 60 16.68 0.79 12.14
C GLY A 60 16.05 0.01 13.30
N ILE A 61 14.73 -0.15 13.29
CA ILE A 61 13.97 -0.86 14.32
C ILE A 61 13.67 -2.30 13.88
N TYR A 62 13.15 -2.46 12.66
CA TYR A 62 12.79 -3.73 12.06
C TYR A 62 13.59 -3.96 10.79
N LYS A 63 14.56 -4.84 10.80
CA LYS A 63 15.38 -5.16 9.61
C LYS A 63 14.54 -5.73 8.47
N SER A 64 13.43 -6.40 8.78
CA SER A 64 12.50 -6.92 7.78
C SER A 64 11.77 -5.83 6.98
N ALA A 65 11.84 -4.56 7.39
CA ALA A 65 11.23 -3.44 6.66
C ALA A 65 11.98 -3.05 5.38
N GLU A 66 13.25 -3.45 5.24
CA GLU A 66 14.12 -3.03 4.13
C GLU A 66 13.51 -3.27 2.75
N TRP A 67 13.02 -4.47 2.50
CA TRP A 67 12.43 -4.82 1.20
C TRP A 67 11.01 -4.29 1.01
N PRO A 68 10.10 -4.40 2.00
CA PRO A 68 8.77 -3.82 1.89
C PRO A 68 8.76 -2.30 1.70
N GLU A 69 9.67 -1.56 2.33
CA GLU A 69 9.80 -0.11 2.09
C GLU A 69 10.23 0.19 0.65
N ARG A 70 11.15 -0.61 0.08
CA ARG A 70 11.51 -0.53 -1.34
C ARG A 70 10.34 -0.84 -2.25
N GLU A 71 9.53 -1.86 -1.93
CA GLU A 71 8.33 -2.21 -2.67
C GLU A 71 7.33 -1.05 -2.67
N VAL A 72 7.06 -0.47 -1.51
CA VAL A 72 6.16 0.69 -1.39
C VAL A 72 6.68 1.88 -2.18
N TRP A 73 7.98 2.15 -2.14
CA TRP A 73 8.55 3.20 -2.96
C TRP A 73 8.44 2.90 -4.46
N ASP A 74 8.73 1.67 -4.88
CA ASP A 74 8.66 1.26 -6.27
C ASP A 74 7.22 1.32 -6.83
N MET A 75 6.26 0.78 -6.08
CA MET A 75 4.88 0.63 -6.52
C MET A 75 4.02 1.89 -6.36
N TYR A 76 4.28 2.70 -5.35
CA TYR A 76 3.47 3.90 -5.03
C TYR A 76 4.24 5.22 -5.12
N GLY A 77 5.58 5.19 -5.13
CA GLY A 77 6.42 6.38 -5.17
C GLY A 77 6.53 7.11 -3.83
N LEU A 78 6.28 6.44 -2.71
CA LEU A 78 6.42 7.01 -1.39
C LEU A 78 7.87 6.92 -0.92
N PHE A 79 8.46 8.07 -0.57
CA PHE A 79 9.88 8.16 -0.26
C PHE A 79 10.16 7.93 1.23
N PHE A 80 11.13 7.04 1.52
CA PHE A 80 11.59 6.75 2.88
C PHE A 80 12.95 7.37 3.13
N SER A 81 13.03 8.32 4.10
CA SER A 81 14.31 8.87 4.55
C SER A 81 15.08 7.85 5.38
N ASP A 82 16.40 7.97 5.34
CA ASP A 82 17.33 7.11 6.10
C ASP A 82 17.22 5.61 5.77
N HIS A 83 16.57 5.26 4.65
CA HIS A 83 16.60 3.91 4.13
C HIS A 83 17.99 3.59 3.56
N PRO A 84 18.59 2.44 3.92
CA PRO A 84 19.99 2.14 3.55
C PRO A 84 20.20 1.96 2.03
N ASP A 85 19.19 1.48 1.30
CA ASP A 85 19.29 1.21 -0.14
C ASP A 85 17.91 1.32 -0.81
N LEU A 86 17.43 2.55 -1.01
CA LEU A 86 16.13 2.81 -1.63
C LEU A 86 16.25 2.80 -3.15
N ARG A 87 15.99 1.67 -3.75
CA ARG A 87 15.99 1.46 -5.21
C ARG A 87 14.83 0.57 -5.62
N ARG A 88 14.46 0.59 -6.91
CA ARG A 88 13.39 -0.26 -7.44
C ARG A 88 13.63 -1.73 -7.17
N LEU A 89 12.59 -2.49 -6.90
CA LEU A 89 12.64 -3.90 -6.53
C LEU A 89 11.90 -4.80 -7.53
N LEU A 90 10.68 -4.43 -7.90
CA LEU A 90 9.77 -5.26 -8.69
C LEU A 90 9.66 -4.81 -10.15
N THR A 91 9.81 -3.52 -10.42
CA THR A 91 9.77 -3.01 -11.79
C THR A 91 11.11 -3.17 -12.49
N ASP A 92 11.07 -3.26 -13.82
CA ASP A 92 12.25 -3.38 -14.65
C ASP A 92 13.11 -2.11 -14.63
N TYR A 93 14.37 -2.24 -15.07
CA TYR A 93 15.29 -1.11 -15.21
C TYR A 93 14.73 -0.08 -16.20
N GLY A 94 14.73 1.19 -15.79
CA GLY A 94 14.20 2.27 -16.61
C GLY A 94 12.67 2.34 -16.67
N PHE A 95 11.96 1.57 -15.85
CA PHE A 95 10.50 1.66 -15.75
C PHE A 95 10.09 3.04 -15.23
N GLU A 96 9.15 3.68 -15.91
CA GLU A 96 8.62 4.99 -15.56
C GLU A 96 7.22 4.85 -14.94
N GLY A 97 7.02 5.48 -13.77
CA GLY A 97 5.76 5.46 -13.04
C GLY A 97 5.73 4.49 -11.85
N HIS A 98 4.55 4.37 -11.25
CA HIS A 98 4.28 3.59 -10.05
C HIS A 98 3.01 2.76 -10.24
N PRO A 99 3.15 1.45 -10.54
CA PRO A 99 2.06 0.63 -11.09
C PRO A 99 0.87 0.40 -10.16
N LEU A 100 1.03 0.51 -8.84
CA LEU A 100 -0.07 0.31 -7.90
C LEU A 100 -0.84 1.58 -7.56
N ARG A 101 -0.44 2.74 -8.10
CA ARG A 101 -1.27 3.93 -8.03
C ARG A 101 -2.54 3.74 -8.86
N LYS A 102 -3.67 4.20 -8.36
CA LYS A 102 -4.97 4.09 -9.05
C LYS A 102 -5.06 4.89 -10.35
N ASP A 103 -4.23 5.93 -10.48
CA ASP A 103 -4.11 6.74 -11.70
C ASP A 103 -3.16 6.14 -12.75
N PHE A 104 -2.44 5.05 -12.43
CA PHE A 104 -1.63 4.33 -13.40
C PHE A 104 -2.52 3.37 -14.20
N PRO A 105 -2.45 3.38 -15.56
CA PRO A 105 -3.27 2.51 -16.38
C PRO A 105 -2.95 1.03 -16.16
N LEU A 106 -3.97 0.19 -16.09
CA LEU A 106 -3.84 -1.25 -15.83
C LEU A 106 -2.95 -1.95 -16.86
N THR A 107 -3.01 -1.54 -18.12
CA THR A 107 -2.19 -2.09 -19.21
C THR A 107 -0.78 -1.53 -19.25
N GLY A 108 -0.49 -0.43 -18.53
CA GLY A 108 0.73 0.33 -18.69
C GLY A 108 0.79 1.07 -20.05
N TYR A 109 1.97 1.53 -20.40
CA TYR A 109 2.22 2.28 -21.64
C TYR A 109 3.09 1.51 -22.63
N VAL A 110 3.91 0.61 -22.12
CA VAL A 110 4.94 -0.10 -22.85
C VAL A 110 4.85 -1.58 -22.53
N GLU A 111 5.00 -2.42 -23.54
CA GLU A 111 5.13 -3.87 -23.41
C GLU A 111 6.50 -4.33 -23.90
N VAL A 112 6.88 -5.49 -23.47
CA VAL A 112 8.18 -6.12 -23.81
C VAL A 112 7.94 -7.29 -24.74
N ARG A 113 8.66 -7.31 -25.85
CA ARG A 113 8.59 -8.34 -26.87
C ARG A 113 9.99 -8.85 -27.22
N TYR A 114 10.10 -10.13 -27.51
CA TYR A 114 11.32 -10.67 -28.11
C TYR A 114 11.31 -10.41 -29.62
N ASP A 115 12.38 -9.78 -30.10
CA ASP A 115 12.60 -9.56 -31.53
C ASP A 115 13.51 -10.68 -32.09
N ASP A 116 12.95 -11.52 -32.95
CA ASP A 116 13.66 -12.66 -33.55
C ASP A 116 14.72 -12.23 -34.56
N ILE A 117 14.56 -11.06 -35.18
CA ILE A 117 15.51 -10.54 -36.16
C ILE A 117 16.77 -10.04 -35.46
N ASP A 118 16.56 -9.16 -34.48
CA ASP A 118 17.63 -8.57 -33.68
C ASP A 118 18.12 -9.49 -32.55
N ARG A 119 17.41 -10.59 -32.30
CA ARG A 119 17.68 -11.58 -31.24
C ARG A 119 17.80 -10.92 -29.84
N ARG A 120 16.96 -9.98 -29.57
CA ARG A 120 16.95 -9.22 -28.30
C ARG A 120 15.54 -8.92 -27.84
N VAL A 121 15.43 -8.56 -26.56
CA VAL A 121 14.21 -8.02 -25.99
C VAL A 121 14.07 -6.56 -26.43
N ALA A 122 12.93 -6.20 -26.99
CA ALA A 122 12.58 -4.86 -27.44
C ALA A 122 11.35 -4.33 -26.73
N TYR A 123 11.36 -3.04 -26.46
CA TYR A 123 10.21 -2.33 -25.91
C TYR A 123 9.37 -1.75 -27.06
N GLN A 124 8.06 -1.87 -26.94
CA GLN A 124 7.12 -1.28 -27.88
C GLN A 124 5.91 -0.71 -27.15
N PRO A 125 5.18 0.25 -27.75
CA PRO A 125 3.89 0.69 -27.20
C PRO A 125 2.93 -0.48 -27.07
N VAL A 126 2.13 -0.48 -25.99
CA VAL A 126 1.14 -1.53 -25.74
C VAL A 126 0.17 -1.67 -26.91
N GLN A 127 0.05 -2.87 -27.45
CA GLN A 127 -0.91 -3.27 -28.48
C GLN A 127 -1.62 -4.54 -28.04
N LEU A 128 -2.73 -4.39 -27.33
CA LEU A 128 -3.50 -5.54 -26.87
C LEU A 128 -4.24 -6.17 -28.05
N THR A 129 -4.19 -7.50 -28.15
CA THR A 129 -4.98 -8.28 -29.12
C THR A 129 -6.47 -8.22 -28.82
N GLN A 130 -6.83 -8.01 -27.58
CA GLN A 130 -8.19 -7.79 -27.10
C GLN A 130 -8.17 -6.60 -26.14
N GLU A 131 -9.06 -5.63 -26.38
CA GLU A 131 -9.24 -4.52 -25.45
C GLU A 131 -9.76 -5.01 -24.09
N TYR A 132 -9.40 -4.27 -23.03
CA TYR A 132 -9.97 -4.54 -21.71
C TYR A 132 -11.48 -4.35 -21.77
N ARG A 133 -12.18 -5.37 -21.28
CA ARG A 133 -13.65 -5.33 -21.16
C ARG A 133 -14.00 -4.84 -19.77
N ASP A 134 -14.84 -3.81 -19.73
CA ASP A 134 -15.45 -3.34 -18.50
C ASP A 134 -16.68 -4.20 -18.21
N PHE A 135 -16.65 -4.91 -17.09
CA PHE A 135 -17.76 -5.76 -16.67
C PHE A 135 -18.39 -5.15 -15.44
N ASP A 136 -19.68 -4.98 -15.48
CA ASP A 136 -20.48 -4.76 -14.28
C ASP A 136 -20.63 -6.08 -13.53
N PHE A 137 -19.88 -6.22 -12.42
CA PHE A 137 -19.94 -7.41 -11.58
C PHE A 137 -20.99 -7.31 -10.47
N LEU A 138 -21.74 -6.22 -10.42
CA LEU A 138 -22.80 -6.06 -9.44
C LEU A 138 -23.92 -7.08 -9.74
N SER A 139 -24.20 -7.92 -8.75
CA SER A 139 -25.33 -8.81 -8.84
C SER A 139 -26.63 -7.98 -8.74
N PRO A 140 -27.60 -8.16 -9.62
CA PRO A 140 -28.90 -7.48 -9.49
C PRO A 140 -29.66 -7.86 -8.20
N TRP A 141 -29.17 -8.87 -7.48
CA TRP A 141 -29.71 -9.34 -6.20
C TRP A 141 -28.95 -8.79 -4.98
N GLU A 142 -27.81 -8.16 -5.20
CA GLU A 142 -27.10 -7.44 -4.16
C GLU A 142 -27.76 -6.06 -4.03
N GLY A 143 -28.43 -5.83 -2.90
CA GLY A 143 -29.04 -4.54 -2.62
C GLY A 143 -28.00 -3.41 -2.62
N ASP A 144 -28.49 -2.20 -2.66
CA ASP A 144 -27.73 -0.98 -2.81
C ASP A 144 -26.50 -0.94 -1.86
N GLN A 145 -25.32 -1.25 -2.39
CA GLN A 145 -24.09 -1.32 -1.60
C GLN A 145 -23.70 0.05 -1.01
N GLU A 146 -24.16 1.16 -1.59
CA GLU A 146 -24.00 2.49 -1.01
C GLU A 146 -24.64 2.61 0.38
N LEU A 147 -25.79 1.97 0.59
CA LEU A 147 -26.46 1.97 1.90
C LEU A 147 -25.68 1.17 2.95
N VAL A 148 -25.03 0.08 2.55
CA VAL A 148 -24.21 -0.74 3.45
C VAL A 148 -22.90 -0.05 3.78
N TYR A 149 -22.28 0.60 2.81
CA TYR A 149 -21.01 1.33 3.01
C TYR A 149 -21.19 2.54 3.93
N ASN A 150 -22.23 3.33 3.70
CA ASN A 150 -22.56 4.50 4.52
C ASN A 150 -22.97 4.12 5.96
N SER A 151 -23.60 2.96 6.14
CA SER A 151 -23.93 2.46 7.48
C SER A 151 -22.72 1.97 8.27
N LEU A 152 -21.66 1.53 7.60
CA LEU A 152 -20.41 1.12 8.23
C LEU A 152 -19.56 2.33 8.65
N ASP A 153 -19.54 3.39 7.85
CA ASP A 153 -18.85 4.65 8.21
C ASP A 153 -19.52 5.37 9.38
N GLU A 154 -20.85 5.33 9.50
CA GLU A 154 -21.56 5.87 10.65
C GLU A 154 -21.34 5.07 11.95
N SER A 155 -21.10 3.78 11.86
CA SER A 155 -20.82 2.93 13.03
C SER A 155 -19.41 3.10 13.58
N VAL A 156 -18.42 3.33 12.70
CA VAL A 156 -17.03 3.58 13.09
C VAL A 156 -16.81 4.97 13.70
N GLY A 157 -17.70 5.93 13.39
CA GLY A 157 -17.63 7.30 13.94
C GLY A 157 -18.25 7.50 15.31
N LYS A 158 -18.98 6.52 15.86
CA LYS A 158 -19.72 6.67 17.12
C LYS A 158 -19.03 6.14 18.37
N ASP A 159 -17.93 5.41 18.24
CA ASP A 159 -17.24 4.77 19.38
C ASP A 159 -16.10 5.62 19.99
N ILE A 160 -15.94 6.88 19.61
CA ILE A 160 -14.99 7.79 20.26
C ILE A 160 -15.72 9.12 20.58
N THR A 161 -16.70 9.07 21.42
CA THR A 161 -17.17 10.28 22.12
C THR A 161 -16.42 10.40 23.45
N SER A 162 -15.92 11.61 23.65
CA SER A 162 -15.07 12.15 24.70
C SER A 162 -15.59 12.08 26.16
N ASP A 163 -16.41 11.11 26.51
CA ASP A 163 -17.11 11.08 27.80
C ASP A 163 -16.51 10.13 28.85
N GLU A 164 -15.37 9.46 28.57
CA GLU A 164 -14.69 8.62 29.56
C GLU A 164 -13.35 9.17 30.07
N LEU A 165 -13.10 10.46 29.92
CA LEU A 165 -12.02 11.16 30.64
C LEU A 165 -12.62 12.07 31.74
N GLY A 166 -13.62 11.55 32.44
CA GLY A 166 -14.15 12.15 33.64
C GLY A 166 -13.46 11.65 34.89
N GLU A 167 -12.73 12.55 35.53
CA GLU A 167 -12.51 12.70 36.98
C GLU A 167 -12.45 11.45 37.86
N THR A 168 -11.24 11.09 38.25
CA THR A 168 -10.83 11.00 39.69
C THR A 168 -9.33 11.01 39.81
#